data_135d6cf0f8c7c413cd44f64ff369e1d9
#
_entry.id   135d6cf0f8c7c413cd44f64ff369e1d9
#
_cell.length_a   1.000
_cell.length_b   1.000
_cell.length_c   1.000
_cell.angle_alpha   90.00
_cell.angle_beta   90.00
_cell.angle_gamma   90.00
#
_symmetry.space_group_name_H-M   'P 1'
#
loop_
_entity.id
_entity.type
_entity.pdbx_description
1 polymer ?
#
loop_
_entity_poly.entity_id
_entity_poly.type
_entity_poly.pdbx_seq_one_letter_code
_entity_poly.pdbx_strand_id
1 'polypeptide(L)'
;MPTESNFWKQLKRNLPKKTFVQRLENKSGGGVPDVFALVDGLPVWLELKVAKSNKVIISPHQIAWHMSYFSKGGKSFFLVRGASAKDLYLFGGEHGSELLRLGLPLLEDQGS
;
A
#
# COMPACT_ATOMS: atom_id res chain seq x y z
N MET A 1 -8.50 -6.98 -16.47
CA MET A 1 -8.04 -5.78 -15.72
C MET A 1 -7.50 -6.19 -14.36
N PRO A 2 -6.35 -5.64 -13.91
CA PRO A 2 -5.89 -5.91 -12.56
C PRO A 2 -6.85 -5.30 -11.54
N THR A 3 -7.10 -6.03 -10.48
CA THR A 3 -7.95 -5.59 -9.38
C THR A 3 -7.17 -5.70 -8.08
N GLU A 4 -7.68 -5.07 -7.02
CA GLU A 4 -7.02 -5.20 -5.71
C GLU A 4 -7.09 -6.64 -5.20
N SER A 5 -8.17 -7.37 -5.51
CA SER A 5 -8.26 -8.79 -5.16
C SER A 5 -7.21 -9.64 -5.87
N ASN A 6 -6.98 -9.37 -7.15
CA ASN A 6 -5.94 -10.06 -7.91
C ASN A 6 -4.55 -9.70 -7.38
N PHE A 7 -4.36 -8.44 -7.00
CA PHE A 7 -3.11 -7.97 -6.43
C PHE A 7 -2.84 -8.66 -5.08
N TRP A 8 -3.87 -8.80 -4.25
CA TRP A 8 -3.75 -9.52 -2.99
C TRP A 8 -3.27 -10.97 -3.21
N LYS A 9 -3.87 -11.65 -4.18
CA LYS A 9 -3.47 -13.02 -4.51
C LYS A 9 -2.02 -13.09 -4.98
N GLN A 10 -1.60 -12.12 -5.78
CA GLN A 10 -0.23 -12.03 -6.25
C GLN A 10 0.73 -11.82 -5.08
N LEU A 11 0.41 -10.90 -4.18
CA LEU A 11 1.23 -10.63 -3.01
C LEU A 11 1.38 -11.87 -2.15
N LYS A 12 0.26 -12.50 -1.80
CA LYS A 12 0.25 -13.67 -0.94
C LYS A 12 1.10 -14.81 -1.52
N ARG A 13 1.02 -14.99 -2.84
CA ARG A 13 1.74 -16.04 -3.53
C ARG A 13 3.26 -15.82 -3.52
N ASN A 14 3.69 -14.56 -3.50
CA ASN A 14 5.10 -14.19 -3.59
C ASN A 14 5.78 -13.88 -2.27
N LEU A 15 5.05 -13.89 -1.16
CA LEU A 15 5.66 -13.68 0.15
C LEU A 15 6.36 -14.95 0.62
N PRO A 16 7.46 -14.82 1.38
CA PRO A 16 8.09 -15.99 2.00
C PRO A 16 7.09 -16.75 2.86
N LYS A 17 7.19 -18.06 2.86
CA LYS A 17 6.23 -18.93 3.57
C LYS A 17 6.15 -18.64 5.07
N LYS A 18 7.23 -18.15 5.67
CA LYS A 18 7.26 -17.85 7.10
C LYS A 18 6.68 -16.51 7.48
N THR A 19 6.30 -15.71 6.49
CA THR A 19 5.70 -14.41 6.76
C THR A 19 4.26 -14.59 7.20
N PHE A 20 3.93 -14.05 8.39
CA PHE A 20 2.53 -13.98 8.78
C PHE A 20 1.88 -12.85 7.99
N VAL A 21 0.76 -13.13 7.35
CA VAL A 21 0.05 -12.11 6.60
C VAL A 21 -1.45 -12.34 6.74
N GLN A 22 -2.19 -11.26 6.91
CA GLN A 22 -3.63 -11.31 7.05
C GLN A 22 -4.27 -10.15 6.32
N ARG A 23 -5.25 -10.46 5.49
CA ARG A 23 -6.06 -9.45 4.81
C ARG A 23 -7.22 -9.07 5.72
N LEU A 24 -7.49 -7.77 5.83
CA LEU A 24 -8.61 -7.24 6.58
C LEU A 24 -9.75 -6.96 5.60
N GLU A 25 -10.86 -7.68 5.73
CA GLU A 25 -11.96 -7.57 4.78
C GLU A 25 -13.15 -6.78 5.29
N ASN A 26 -13.49 -6.89 6.57
CA ASN A 26 -14.68 -6.24 7.13
C ASN A 26 -14.31 -4.99 7.92
N LYS A 27 -13.60 -4.09 7.27
CA LYS A 27 -13.17 -2.84 7.89
C LYS A 27 -14.36 -1.88 8.01
N SER A 28 -14.44 -1.17 9.12
CA SER A 28 -15.53 -0.25 9.37
C SER A 28 -15.28 1.16 8.84
N GLY A 29 -14.53 1.29 7.77
CA GLY A 29 -14.43 2.54 7.02
C GLY A 29 -13.50 3.61 7.56
N GLY A 30 -12.67 3.33 8.55
CA GLY A 30 -11.77 4.32 9.14
C GLY A 30 -10.43 4.48 8.45
N GLY A 31 -10.29 4.00 7.22
CA GLY A 31 -9.03 4.11 6.49
C GLY A 31 -7.98 3.08 6.88
N VAL A 32 -8.36 2.06 7.64
CA VAL A 32 -7.45 0.99 8.06
C VAL A 32 -6.86 0.29 6.84
N PRO A 33 -5.54 0.04 6.81
CA PRO A 33 -4.94 -0.64 5.66
C PRO A 33 -5.49 -2.05 5.42
N ASP A 34 -5.33 -2.52 4.19
CA ASP A 34 -5.89 -3.80 3.75
C ASP A 34 -5.20 -5.02 4.35
N VAL A 35 -3.92 -4.90 4.66
CA VAL A 35 -3.09 -6.05 5.01
C VAL A 35 -2.25 -5.76 6.24
N PHE A 36 -2.24 -6.71 7.15
CA PHE A 36 -1.31 -6.75 8.26
C PHE A 36 -0.33 -7.89 8.05
N ALA A 37 0.96 -7.63 8.25
CA ALA A 37 1.99 -8.65 8.12
C ALA A 37 3.00 -8.53 9.24
N LEU A 38 3.60 -9.67 9.60
CA LEU A 38 4.79 -9.69 10.43
C LEU A 38 5.96 -10.11 9.56
N VAL A 39 6.89 -9.20 9.37
CA VAL A 39 8.08 -9.43 8.55
C VAL A 39 9.28 -9.44 9.49
N ASP A 40 9.88 -10.61 9.67
CA ASP A 40 10.97 -10.80 10.62
C ASP A 40 10.60 -10.29 12.02
N GLY A 41 9.36 -10.54 12.43
CA GLY A 41 8.86 -10.15 13.73
C GLY A 41 8.44 -8.69 13.85
N LEU A 42 8.56 -7.91 12.78
CA LEU A 42 8.17 -6.51 12.79
C LEU A 42 6.78 -6.34 12.16
N PRO A 43 5.86 -5.63 12.84
CA PRO A 43 4.54 -5.39 12.28
C PRO A 43 4.62 -4.41 11.11
N VAL A 44 3.95 -4.76 10.02
CA VAL A 44 3.90 -3.94 8.81
C VAL A 44 2.45 -3.84 8.36
N TRP A 45 1.98 -2.62 8.12
CA TRP A 45 0.65 -2.38 7.57
C TRP A 45 0.78 -1.95 6.12
N LEU A 46 0.02 -2.59 5.25
CA LEU A 46 0.07 -2.31 3.81
C LEU A 46 -1.31 -1.95 3.28
N GLU A 47 -1.38 -0.86 2.56
CA GLU A 47 -2.55 -0.51 1.77
C GLU A 47 -2.26 -0.89 0.32
N LEU A 48 -3.08 -1.77 -0.25
CA LEU A 48 -2.88 -2.23 -1.62
C LEU A 48 -3.61 -1.32 -2.59
N LYS A 49 -2.91 -0.85 -3.61
CA LYS A 49 -3.47 0.00 -4.64
C LYS A 49 -3.08 -0.49 -6.02
N VAL A 50 -3.99 -0.37 -6.98
CA VAL A 50 -3.70 -0.63 -8.38
C VAL A 50 -3.85 0.70 -9.11
N ALA A 51 -2.78 1.16 -9.73
CA ALA A 51 -2.79 2.45 -10.43
C ALA A 51 -3.59 2.35 -11.73
N LYS A 52 -4.27 3.44 -12.08
CA LYS A 52 -4.96 3.58 -13.36
C LYS A 52 -4.33 4.76 -14.09
N SER A 53 -3.65 4.49 -15.19
CA SER A 53 -2.94 5.52 -15.95
C SER A 53 -2.02 6.34 -15.03
N ASN A 54 -1.27 5.65 -14.18
CA ASN A 54 -0.34 6.21 -13.19
C ASN A 54 -1.01 6.98 -12.06
N LYS A 55 -2.33 7.06 -12.04
CA LYS A 55 -3.05 7.71 -10.93
C LYS A 55 -3.35 6.70 -9.86
N VAL A 56 -3.20 7.13 -8.60
CA VAL A 56 -3.47 6.29 -7.44
C VAL A 56 -4.56 6.97 -6.61
N ILE A 57 -5.69 6.29 -6.47
CA ILE A 57 -6.85 6.84 -5.76
C ILE A 57 -6.73 6.47 -4.28
N ILE A 58 -6.61 7.48 -3.43
CA ILE A 58 -6.47 7.29 -2.00
C ILE A 58 -7.50 8.18 -1.31
N SER A 59 -8.28 7.60 -0.40
CA SER A 59 -9.29 8.37 0.30
C SER A 59 -8.69 9.25 1.40
N PRO A 60 -9.37 10.34 1.80
CA PRO A 60 -8.89 11.15 2.92
C PRO A 60 -8.76 10.34 4.21
N HIS A 61 -9.63 9.36 4.44
CA HIS A 61 -9.55 8.50 5.62
C HIS A 61 -8.29 7.66 5.61
N GLN A 62 -7.90 7.14 4.45
CA GLN A 62 -6.68 6.36 4.31
C GLN A 62 -5.45 7.22 4.56
N ILE A 63 -5.43 8.42 4.00
CA ILE A 63 -4.32 9.36 4.24
C ILE A 63 -4.22 9.69 5.72
N ALA A 64 -5.35 10.00 6.36
CA ALA A 64 -5.37 10.36 7.78
C ALA A 64 -4.90 9.20 8.67
N TRP A 65 -5.33 7.97 8.36
CA TRP A 65 -4.91 6.82 9.15
C TRP A 65 -3.40 6.64 9.11
N HIS A 66 -2.82 6.68 7.91
CA HIS A 66 -1.38 6.50 7.74
C HIS A 66 -0.57 7.62 8.41
N MET A 67 -1.06 8.87 8.30
CA MET A 67 -0.38 10.00 8.94
C MET A 67 -0.43 9.90 10.46
N SER A 68 -1.58 9.51 11.00
CA SER A 68 -1.72 9.32 12.45
C SER A 68 -0.79 8.24 12.97
N TYR A 69 -0.73 7.12 12.26
CA TYR A 69 0.13 6.00 12.65
C TYR A 69 1.60 6.40 12.58
N PHE A 70 1.99 7.10 11.51
CA PHE A 70 3.36 7.60 11.34
C PHE A 70 3.74 8.58 12.44
N SER A 71 2.82 9.48 12.82
CA SER A 71 3.11 10.50 13.83
C SER A 71 3.40 9.88 15.21
N LYS A 72 2.97 8.66 15.44
CA LYS A 72 3.19 7.94 16.68
C LYS A 72 4.32 6.91 16.59
N GLY A 73 5.12 7.00 15.54
CA GLY A 73 6.28 6.14 15.36
C GLY A 73 6.03 4.84 14.62
N GLY A 74 4.81 4.63 14.14
CA GLY A 74 4.48 3.42 13.41
C GLY A 74 4.90 3.49 11.95
N LYS A 75 5.06 2.32 11.34
CA LYS A 75 5.42 2.23 9.92
C LYS A 75 4.31 1.52 9.15
N SER A 76 3.77 2.22 8.17
CA SER A 76 2.79 1.68 7.24
C SER A 76 3.19 2.09 5.84
N PHE A 77 2.62 1.41 4.85
CA PHE A 77 3.04 1.60 3.46
C PHE A 77 1.86 1.51 2.52
N PHE A 78 1.99 2.21 1.39
CA PHE A 78 1.17 1.97 0.21
C PHE A 78 1.98 1.09 -0.74
N LEU A 79 1.45 -0.06 -1.07
CA LEU A 79 2.04 -0.94 -2.08
C LEU A 79 1.21 -0.81 -3.34
N VAL A 80 1.82 -0.28 -4.39
CA VAL A 80 1.11 0.09 -5.61
C VAL A 80 1.57 -0.78 -6.76
N ARG A 81 0.60 -1.37 -7.46
CA ARG A 81 0.87 -2.08 -8.69
C ARG A 81 0.55 -1.16 -9.87
N GLY A 82 1.50 -1.06 -10.79
CA GLY A 82 1.30 -0.31 -12.03
C GLY A 82 0.59 -1.14 -13.09
N ALA A 83 0.85 -0.84 -14.35
CA ALA A 83 0.18 -1.48 -15.48
C ALA A 83 0.52 -2.97 -15.61
N SER A 84 1.72 -3.37 -15.20
CA SER A 84 2.19 -4.75 -15.28
C SER A 84 2.31 -5.35 -13.88
N ALA A 85 2.13 -6.66 -13.78
CA ALA A 85 2.32 -7.38 -12.51
C ALA A 85 3.73 -7.23 -11.95
N LYS A 86 4.70 -6.85 -12.80
CA LYS A 86 6.08 -6.62 -12.36
C LYS A 86 6.32 -5.18 -11.89
N ASP A 87 5.37 -4.28 -12.12
CA ASP A 87 5.51 -2.88 -11.76
C ASP A 87 4.97 -2.69 -10.34
N LEU A 88 5.84 -2.90 -9.37
CA LEU A 88 5.48 -2.76 -7.97
C LEU A 88 6.28 -1.62 -7.35
N TYR A 89 5.58 -0.76 -6.61
CA TYR A 89 6.18 0.42 -5.96
C TYR A 89 5.74 0.46 -4.51
N LEU A 90 6.68 0.74 -3.63
CA LEU A 90 6.40 0.83 -2.20
C LEU A 90 6.66 2.25 -1.72
N PHE A 91 5.64 2.86 -1.13
CA PHE A 91 5.73 4.21 -0.58
C PHE A 91 5.42 4.18 0.90
N GLY A 92 6.16 4.96 1.69
CA GLY A 92 5.83 5.11 3.11
C GLY A 92 4.45 5.72 3.27
N GLY A 93 3.75 5.33 4.33
CA GLY A 93 2.39 5.81 4.57
C GLY A 93 2.30 7.33 4.73
N GLU A 94 3.39 7.96 5.17
CA GLU A 94 3.44 9.42 5.33
C GLU A 94 3.36 10.18 4.00
N HIS A 95 3.56 9.49 2.87
CA HIS A 95 3.57 10.09 1.55
C HIS A 95 2.25 9.96 0.79
N GLY A 96 1.18 9.60 1.49
CA GLY A 96 -0.12 9.38 0.84
C GLY A 96 -0.64 10.58 0.06
N SER A 97 -0.51 11.78 0.63
CA SER A 97 -0.96 13.01 -0.05
C SER A 97 -0.20 13.26 -1.33
N GLU A 98 1.13 13.08 -1.29
CA GLU A 98 1.97 13.27 -2.47
C GLU A 98 1.65 12.23 -3.54
N LEU A 99 1.45 10.97 -3.13
CA LEU A 99 1.12 9.89 -4.04
C LEU A 99 -0.21 10.15 -4.74
N LEU A 100 -1.20 10.63 -3.99
CA LEU A 100 -2.51 10.98 -4.57
C LEU A 100 -2.39 12.11 -5.58
N ARG A 101 -1.61 13.14 -5.26
CA ARG A 101 -1.46 14.33 -6.09
C ARG A 101 -0.61 14.07 -7.32
N LEU A 102 0.51 13.37 -7.17
CA LEU A 102 1.49 13.20 -8.22
C LEU A 102 1.38 11.87 -8.98
N GLY A 103 0.86 10.84 -8.33
CA GLY A 103 0.79 9.51 -8.95
C GLY A 103 2.15 8.85 -9.07
N LEU A 104 2.23 7.83 -9.93
CA LEU A 104 3.46 7.06 -10.10
C LEU A 104 4.66 7.84 -10.65
N PRO A 105 4.51 8.91 -11.44
CA PRO A 105 5.67 9.72 -11.82
C PRO A 105 6.48 10.26 -10.65
N LEU A 106 5.92 10.27 -9.44
CA LEU A 106 6.67 10.64 -8.23
C LEU A 106 7.97 9.84 -8.11
N LEU A 107 7.91 8.54 -8.39
CA LEU A 107 9.09 7.69 -8.29
C LEU A 107 10.13 8.03 -9.34
N GLU A 108 9.70 8.34 -10.57
CA GLU A 108 10.61 8.70 -11.65
C GLU A 108 11.34 10.00 -11.34
N ASP A 109 10.63 10.99 -10.81
CA ASP A 109 11.22 12.26 -10.45
C ASP A 109 12.29 12.13 -9.36
N GLN A 110 12.09 11.19 -8.46
CA GLN A 110 13.04 10.96 -7.38
C GLN A 110 14.23 10.09 -7.82
N GLY A 111 14.06 9.30 -8.87
CA GLY A 111 15.07 8.36 -9.33
C GLY A 111 16.04 8.93 -10.34
N SER A 112 15.78 10.10 -10.85
CA SER A 112 16.61 10.70 -11.88
C SER A 112 17.80 11.47 -11.31
#